data_b51b88a2bee48aecc36e7ebe36035af9
#
_entry.id   b51b88a2bee48aecc36e7ebe36035af9
#
_cell.length_a   1.000
_cell.length_b   1.000
_cell.length_c   1.000
_cell.angle_alpha   90.00
_cell.angle_beta   90.00
_cell.angle_gamma   90.00
#
_symmetry.space_group_name_H-M   'P 1'
#
loop_
_entity.id
_entity.type
_entity.pdbx_description
1 polymer ?
#
loop_
_entity_poly.entity_id
_entity_poly.type
_entity_poly.pdbx_seq_one_letter_code
_entity_poly.pdbx_strand_id
1 'polypeptide(L)'
;MSSKFSETKLPIQSSDRVQLVKDFLEQHYEIKINVFDTSKSFIVARDKKLYKSEPTLNDISLHMESEGVRGCDSILKKIINSPNQVTTFNPITDYINSLAGAWKGESHIDKLCQHIQARDFGDKTATHYQDRFKTILKKWLAASIACALGERQNDVMIGFVHADEGIGKTFALEFLMPKELKAYYIKSDKDERYFNITTAFTRNFMVNFDEFVGITKSTADTLKKVISSTEITINKTFTYSIPRIGNGVFTSNKTKELGGFLTPEMGYRRFAVIELDSISHGYSKEVNVDQLWAEAYVLYKNADFDFVWNLDDFEEFRTYNVNYLVETPAFKLIKEYYRLPELNEESIFKLPMDILQDLRKARKLSTAMTNVSDVTIGLALKSLGFVRHGKRINKLQTRYGYHVIPLFE
;
A
#
# COMPACT_ATOMS: atom_id res chain seq x y z
N MET A 1 56.00 28.69 -54.28
CA MET A 1 55.61 27.37 -53.70
C MET A 1 55.33 27.56 -52.23
N SER A 2 54.08 27.69 -51.83
CA SER A 2 53.65 27.88 -50.45
C SER A 2 53.01 26.58 -49.99
N SER A 3 53.72 25.89 -49.07
CA SER A 3 53.24 24.67 -48.45
C SER A 3 52.19 25.02 -47.39
N LYS A 4 50.93 24.67 -47.64
CA LYS A 4 49.87 24.65 -46.63
C LYS A 4 50.14 23.48 -45.71
N PHE A 5 50.56 23.76 -44.47
CA PHE A 5 50.49 22.81 -43.38
C PHE A 5 49.02 22.63 -43.02
N SER A 6 48.46 21.45 -43.27
CA SER A 6 47.18 21.02 -42.72
C SER A 6 47.45 20.66 -41.25
N GLU A 7 46.90 21.41 -40.32
CA GLU A 7 46.81 21.01 -38.92
C GLU A 7 45.93 19.76 -38.84
N THR A 8 46.57 18.63 -38.67
CA THR A 8 45.91 17.38 -38.31
C THR A 8 45.46 17.50 -36.86
N LYS A 9 44.18 17.87 -36.63
CA LYS A 9 43.59 17.80 -35.27
C LYS A 9 43.70 16.35 -34.80
N LEU A 10 44.49 16.13 -33.76
CA LEU A 10 44.55 14.85 -33.03
C LEU A 10 43.12 14.41 -32.66
N PRO A 11 42.78 13.12 -32.77
CA PRO A 11 41.48 12.64 -32.36
C PRO A 11 41.29 12.88 -30.85
N ILE A 12 40.24 13.60 -30.51
CA ILE A 12 39.84 13.88 -29.12
C ILE A 12 39.71 12.53 -28.38
N GLN A 13 40.48 12.36 -27.29
CA GLN A 13 40.44 11.16 -26.48
C GLN A 13 39.01 10.94 -25.92
N SER A 14 38.64 9.72 -25.65
CA SER A 14 37.28 9.38 -25.19
C SER A 14 36.91 10.07 -23.84
N SER A 15 37.89 10.32 -22.97
CA SER A 15 37.77 11.09 -21.73
C SER A 15 37.36 12.53 -21.99
N ASP A 16 37.96 13.16 -23.00
CA ASP A 16 37.71 14.58 -23.32
C ASP A 16 36.31 14.78 -23.88
N ARG A 17 35.77 13.77 -24.60
CA ARG A 17 34.40 13.80 -25.09
C ARG A 17 33.34 13.71 -23.97
N VAL A 18 33.59 12.90 -22.95
CA VAL A 18 32.69 12.78 -21.80
C VAL A 18 32.63 14.11 -21.05
N GLN A 19 33.79 14.73 -20.81
CA GLN A 19 33.87 16.02 -20.13
C GLN A 19 33.20 17.12 -20.95
N LEU A 20 33.42 17.16 -22.25
CA LEU A 20 32.79 18.11 -23.16
C LEU A 20 31.27 18.07 -23.12
N VAL A 21 30.67 16.85 -23.09
CA VAL A 21 29.23 16.68 -22.97
C VAL A 21 28.72 17.11 -21.58
N LYS A 22 29.48 16.82 -20.51
CA LYS A 22 29.11 17.28 -19.16
C LYS A 22 29.09 18.79 -19.06
N ASP A 23 30.16 19.44 -19.50
CA ASP A 23 30.30 20.92 -19.47
C ASP A 23 29.17 21.57 -20.28
N PHE A 24 28.85 21.00 -21.46
CA PHE A 24 27.74 21.48 -22.27
C PHE A 24 26.39 21.35 -21.53
N LEU A 25 26.12 20.18 -20.90
CA LEU A 25 24.89 19.96 -20.15
C LEU A 25 24.79 20.90 -18.95
N GLU A 26 25.86 21.05 -18.16
CA GLU A 26 25.89 21.97 -17.02
C GLU A 26 25.66 23.42 -17.43
N GLN A 27 26.21 23.84 -18.57
CA GLN A 27 26.06 25.20 -19.08
C GLN A 27 24.63 25.51 -19.54
N HIS A 28 23.98 24.56 -20.23
CA HIS A 28 22.76 24.83 -20.99
C HIS A 28 21.50 24.24 -20.35
N TYR A 29 21.61 23.23 -19.47
CA TYR A 29 20.46 22.50 -18.94
C TYR A 29 20.52 22.31 -17.43
N GLU A 30 19.36 22.21 -16.82
CA GLU A 30 19.15 21.65 -15.50
C GLU A 30 18.52 20.26 -15.69
N ILE A 31 19.24 19.21 -15.26
CA ILE A 31 18.80 17.83 -15.42
C ILE A 31 18.62 17.24 -14.04
N LYS A 32 17.40 16.76 -13.76
CA LYS A 32 17.09 16.04 -12.53
C LYS A 32 16.43 14.71 -12.85
N ILE A 33 17.05 13.63 -12.42
CA ILE A 33 16.52 12.28 -12.61
C ILE A 33 15.69 11.87 -11.41
N ASN A 34 14.45 11.48 -11.69
CA ASN A 34 13.57 10.92 -10.70
C ASN A 34 14.03 9.50 -10.33
N VAL A 35 14.31 9.27 -9.04
CA VAL A 35 14.84 7.98 -8.54
C VAL A 35 13.83 6.83 -8.65
N PHE A 36 12.52 7.12 -8.73
CA PHE A 36 11.48 6.09 -8.82
C PHE A 36 11.01 5.80 -10.24
N ASP A 37 10.95 6.85 -11.06
CA ASP A 37 10.44 6.75 -12.41
C ASP A 37 11.21 7.71 -13.32
N THR A 38 12.17 7.16 -14.04
CA THR A 38 13.00 7.94 -14.96
C THR A 38 12.21 8.62 -16.07
N SER A 39 10.98 8.11 -16.39
CA SER A 39 10.09 8.76 -17.35
C SER A 39 9.50 10.08 -16.83
N LYS A 40 9.54 10.28 -15.51
CA LYS A 40 9.14 11.51 -14.82
C LYS A 40 10.34 12.36 -14.39
N SER A 41 11.49 12.11 -14.98
CA SER A 41 12.66 12.99 -14.89
C SER A 41 12.40 14.24 -15.69
N PHE A 42 12.98 15.36 -15.28
CA PHE A 42 12.83 16.58 -16.05
C PHE A 42 14.18 17.13 -16.51
N ILE A 43 14.14 17.72 -17.68
CA ILE A 43 15.25 18.43 -18.30
C ILE A 43 14.74 19.81 -18.67
N VAL A 44 15.33 20.84 -18.07
CA VAL A 44 14.95 22.22 -18.32
C VAL A 44 16.13 22.97 -18.93
N ALA A 45 15.89 23.62 -20.07
CA ALA A 45 16.88 24.53 -20.63
C ALA A 45 17.03 25.77 -19.73
N ARG A 46 18.26 26.15 -19.42
CA ARG A 46 18.55 27.39 -18.63
C ARG A 46 18.09 28.65 -19.37
N ASP A 47 18.24 28.66 -20.70
CA ASP A 47 17.55 29.65 -21.53
C ASP A 47 16.13 29.19 -21.84
N LYS A 48 15.17 29.77 -21.13
CA LYS A 48 13.73 29.48 -21.30
C LYS A 48 13.17 29.86 -22.68
N LYS A 49 13.92 30.58 -23.51
CA LYS A 49 13.51 30.95 -24.86
C LYS A 49 13.90 29.91 -25.89
N LEU A 50 14.77 28.97 -25.52
CA LEU A 50 15.29 27.97 -26.46
C LEU A 50 14.22 26.97 -26.91
N TYR A 51 13.32 26.60 -26.01
CA TYR A 51 12.26 25.62 -26.27
C TYR A 51 10.88 26.10 -25.78
N LYS A 52 9.83 25.71 -26.50
CA LYS A 52 8.42 25.98 -26.11
C LYS A 52 7.88 24.98 -25.08
N SER A 53 8.53 23.84 -24.94
CA SER A 53 8.20 22.76 -24.02
C SER A 53 9.50 22.19 -23.42
N GLU A 54 9.40 21.24 -22.51
CA GLU A 54 10.58 20.52 -22.00
C GLU A 54 11.33 19.84 -23.15
N PRO A 55 12.66 20.03 -23.25
CA PRO A 55 13.46 19.46 -24.32
C PRO A 55 13.56 17.94 -24.21
N THR A 56 13.46 17.26 -25.32
CA THR A 56 13.76 15.82 -25.44
C THR A 56 15.26 15.58 -25.58
N LEU A 57 15.67 14.32 -25.43
CA LEU A 57 17.07 13.94 -25.69
C LEU A 57 17.51 14.27 -27.13
N ASN A 58 16.59 14.18 -28.08
CA ASN A 58 16.90 14.53 -29.46
C ASN A 58 17.09 16.06 -29.64
N ASP A 59 16.29 16.87 -28.94
CA ASP A 59 16.46 18.31 -28.96
C ASP A 59 17.82 18.73 -28.39
N ILE A 60 18.24 18.07 -27.29
CA ILE A 60 19.57 18.30 -26.68
C ILE A 60 20.68 17.87 -27.65
N SER A 61 20.53 16.72 -28.29
CA SER A 61 21.50 16.24 -29.28
C SER A 61 21.67 17.22 -30.44
N LEU A 62 20.56 17.71 -30.99
CA LEU A 62 20.60 18.72 -32.05
C LEU A 62 21.24 20.05 -31.59
N HIS A 63 20.95 20.48 -30.37
CA HIS A 63 21.58 21.66 -29.80
C HIS A 63 23.10 21.47 -29.62
N MET A 64 23.52 20.31 -29.12
CA MET A 64 24.94 19.94 -29.04
C MET A 64 25.64 20.01 -30.41
N GLU A 65 25.00 19.45 -31.45
CA GLU A 65 25.55 19.49 -32.81
C GLU A 65 25.67 20.92 -33.36
N SER A 66 24.67 21.77 -33.09
CA SER A 66 24.70 23.20 -33.50
C SER A 66 25.83 23.99 -32.87
N GLU A 67 26.21 23.65 -31.62
CA GLU A 67 27.32 24.25 -30.89
C GLU A 67 28.66 23.54 -31.15
N GLY A 68 28.70 22.60 -32.10
CA GLY A 68 29.93 21.93 -32.53
C GLY A 68 30.27 20.67 -31.74
N VAL A 69 29.48 20.23 -30.79
CA VAL A 69 29.66 19.01 -30.02
C VAL A 69 29.00 17.83 -30.78
N ARG A 70 29.74 17.26 -31.74
CA ARG A 70 29.20 16.27 -32.68
C ARG A 70 29.51 14.83 -32.30
N GLY A 71 28.60 13.90 -32.68
CA GLY A 71 28.81 12.46 -32.55
C GLY A 71 28.86 11.98 -31.11
N CYS A 72 28.17 12.66 -30.19
CA CYS A 72 28.19 12.38 -28.76
C CYS A 72 26.87 11.81 -28.21
N ASP A 73 25.90 11.40 -29.06
CA ASP A 73 24.58 10.90 -28.64
C ASP A 73 24.65 9.71 -27.69
N SER A 74 25.58 8.78 -27.94
CA SER A 74 25.74 7.61 -27.06
C SER A 74 26.28 8.02 -25.68
N ILE A 75 27.12 9.06 -25.61
CA ILE A 75 27.66 9.61 -24.36
C ILE A 75 26.57 10.38 -23.63
N LEU A 76 25.81 11.23 -24.32
CA LEU A 76 24.64 11.93 -23.79
C LEU A 76 23.68 10.96 -23.10
N LYS A 77 23.26 9.91 -23.81
CA LYS A 77 22.37 8.87 -23.26
C LYS A 77 22.95 8.18 -22.02
N LYS A 78 24.26 7.88 -22.03
CA LYS A 78 24.94 7.25 -20.89
C LYS A 78 24.99 8.20 -19.69
N ILE A 79 25.30 9.47 -19.88
CA ILE A 79 25.35 10.46 -18.79
C ILE A 79 23.97 10.63 -18.17
N ILE A 80 22.96 10.90 -18.98
CA ILE A 80 21.59 11.13 -18.50
C ILE A 80 20.99 9.91 -17.79
N ASN A 81 21.32 8.69 -18.24
CA ASN A 81 20.86 7.47 -17.59
C ASN A 81 21.76 6.99 -16.42
N SER A 82 22.76 7.76 -16.05
CA SER A 82 23.67 7.42 -14.93
C SER A 82 23.41 8.27 -13.71
N PRO A 83 22.75 7.74 -12.65
CA PRO A 83 22.41 8.51 -11.45
C PRO A 83 23.59 9.20 -10.76
N ASN A 84 24.81 8.67 -10.94
CA ASN A 84 26.03 9.26 -10.38
C ASN A 84 26.60 10.41 -11.22
N GLN A 85 26.01 10.72 -12.37
CA GLN A 85 26.51 11.76 -13.29
C GLN A 85 25.58 12.98 -13.37
N VAL A 86 24.37 12.87 -12.86
CA VAL A 86 23.35 13.91 -12.89
C VAL A 86 22.68 14.03 -11.52
N THR A 87 22.10 15.18 -11.25
CA THR A 87 21.35 15.37 -10.00
C THR A 87 20.14 14.45 -9.99
N THR A 88 19.98 13.72 -8.90
CA THR A 88 18.79 12.90 -8.66
C THR A 88 17.86 13.61 -7.70
N PHE A 89 16.57 13.35 -7.81
CA PHE A 89 15.57 13.82 -6.86
C PHE A 89 14.57 12.73 -6.51
N ASN A 90 14.04 12.84 -5.30
CA ASN A 90 13.00 11.98 -4.79
C ASN A 90 11.77 12.84 -4.46
N PRO A 91 10.78 12.91 -5.35
CA PRO A 91 9.65 13.83 -5.16
C PRO A 91 8.85 13.52 -3.88
N ILE A 92 8.83 12.27 -3.45
CA ILE A 92 8.11 11.87 -2.23
C ILE A 92 8.88 12.34 -0.99
N THR A 93 10.18 12.05 -0.92
CA THR A 93 11.01 12.50 0.19
C THR A 93 11.13 14.03 0.23
N ASP A 94 11.24 14.68 -0.93
CA ASP A 94 11.32 16.13 -1.04
C ASP A 94 10.03 16.79 -0.53
N TYR A 95 8.85 16.24 -0.91
CA TYR A 95 7.57 16.69 -0.38
C TYR A 95 7.50 16.50 1.15
N ILE A 96 7.82 15.31 1.66
CA ILE A 96 7.76 15.03 3.09
C ILE A 96 8.70 15.98 3.87
N ASN A 97 9.90 16.22 3.38
CA ASN A 97 10.84 17.13 4.02
C ASN A 97 10.34 18.58 4.03
N SER A 98 9.57 19.00 3.02
CA SER A 98 8.96 20.32 2.95
C SER A 98 7.87 20.54 4.01
N LEU A 99 7.33 19.48 4.62
CA LEU A 99 6.33 19.57 5.69
C LEU A 99 6.92 20.00 7.04
N ALA A 100 8.24 19.92 7.20
CA ALA A 100 8.91 20.32 8.45
C ALA A 100 8.65 21.79 8.76
N GLY A 101 7.97 22.06 9.89
CA GLY A 101 7.59 23.42 10.30
C GLY A 101 6.46 24.06 9.49
N ALA A 102 5.84 23.34 8.56
CA ALA A 102 4.77 23.87 7.70
C ALA A 102 3.38 23.88 8.37
N TRP A 103 3.17 23.11 9.45
CA TRP A 103 1.88 23.07 10.14
C TRP A 103 1.55 24.37 10.86
N LYS A 104 0.35 24.88 10.65
CA LYS A 104 -0.12 26.17 11.20
C LYS A 104 -0.91 26.06 12.51
N GLY A 105 -0.97 24.85 13.12
CA GLY A 105 -1.60 24.62 14.41
C GLY A 105 -3.09 24.24 14.35
N GLU A 106 -3.75 24.37 13.20
CA GLU A 106 -5.13 23.94 13.02
C GLU A 106 -5.19 22.48 12.55
N SER A 107 -6.04 21.65 13.18
CA SER A 107 -6.18 20.24 12.80
C SER A 107 -7.03 20.06 11.56
N HIS A 108 -6.39 19.77 10.43
CA HIS A 108 -7.05 19.40 9.19
C HIS A 108 -7.45 17.93 9.15
N ILE A 109 -6.84 17.09 9.98
CA ILE A 109 -7.28 15.70 10.19
C ILE A 109 -8.64 15.68 10.87
N ASP A 110 -8.81 16.48 11.93
CA ASP A 110 -10.08 16.57 12.65
C ASP A 110 -11.19 17.17 11.78
N LYS A 111 -10.88 18.20 10.98
CA LYS A 111 -11.82 18.74 9.98
C LYS A 111 -12.28 17.66 9.00
N LEU A 112 -11.36 16.87 8.46
CA LEU A 112 -11.72 15.77 7.55
C LEU A 112 -12.66 14.78 8.23
N CYS A 113 -12.34 14.40 9.47
CA CYS A 113 -13.17 13.47 10.24
C CYS A 113 -14.57 14.03 10.58
N GLN A 114 -14.75 15.36 10.61
CA GLN A 114 -16.09 15.97 10.77
C GLN A 114 -16.97 15.79 9.53
N HIS A 115 -16.37 15.69 8.35
CA HIS A 115 -17.06 15.49 7.08
C HIS A 115 -17.29 14.02 6.74
N ILE A 116 -16.55 13.11 7.34
CA ILE A 116 -16.63 11.67 7.10
C ILE A 116 -17.10 11.01 8.40
N GLN A 117 -18.35 10.57 8.42
CA GLN A 117 -18.96 9.97 9.61
C GLN A 117 -18.80 8.46 9.58
N ALA A 118 -18.19 7.90 10.61
CA ALA A 118 -18.16 6.46 10.83
C ALA A 118 -19.55 5.99 11.30
N ARG A 119 -19.97 4.82 10.83
CA ARG A 119 -21.24 4.19 11.23
C ARG A 119 -21.22 3.85 12.73
N ASP A 120 -22.24 4.28 13.45
CA ASP A 120 -22.52 3.82 14.81
C ASP A 120 -23.39 2.56 14.75
N PHE A 121 -22.93 1.47 15.39
CA PHE A 121 -23.68 0.22 15.46
C PHE A 121 -24.60 0.14 16.70
N GLY A 122 -24.56 1.14 17.57
CA GLY A 122 -25.39 1.21 18.79
C GLY A 122 -24.99 0.24 19.91
N ASP A 123 -23.83 -0.41 19.78
CA ASP A 123 -23.30 -1.40 20.75
C ASP A 123 -22.19 -0.82 21.65
N LYS A 124 -21.81 0.44 21.42
CA LYS A 124 -20.77 1.20 22.14
C LYS A 124 -21.26 2.60 22.49
N THR A 125 -20.38 3.42 23.07
CA THR A 125 -20.67 4.84 23.28
C THR A 125 -20.83 5.57 21.95
N ALA A 126 -21.66 6.61 21.88
CA ALA A 126 -22.04 7.30 20.65
C ALA A 126 -20.86 7.83 19.81
N THR A 127 -19.71 8.12 20.43
CA THR A 127 -18.52 8.63 19.71
C THR A 127 -17.51 7.53 19.38
N HIS A 128 -17.68 6.31 19.89
CA HIS A 128 -16.67 5.25 19.85
C HIS A 128 -16.09 5.01 18.44
N TYR A 129 -16.97 4.82 17.47
CA TYR A 129 -16.54 4.49 16.10
C TYR A 129 -15.94 5.69 15.38
N GLN A 130 -16.40 6.89 15.69
CA GLN A 130 -15.82 8.12 15.15
C GLN A 130 -14.44 8.41 15.75
N ASP A 131 -14.26 8.23 17.05
CA ASP A 131 -12.97 8.37 17.74
C ASP A 131 -11.97 7.30 17.27
N ARG A 132 -12.46 6.07 17.06
CA ARG A 132 -11.70 4.99 16.42
C ARG A 132 -11.21 5.38 15.03
N PHE A 133 -12.08 5.89 14.17
CA PHE A 133 -11.72 6.35 12.84
C PHE A 133 -10.63 7.44 12.90
N LYS A 134 -10.82 8.45 13.72
CA LYS A 134 -9.86 9.54 13.91
C LYS A 134 -8.48 9.03 14.36
N THR A 135 -8.46 8.13 15.34
CA THR A 135 -7.22 7.53 15.86
C THR A 135 -6.49 6.74 14.79
N ILE A 136 -7.22 5.88 14.06
CA ILE A 136 -6.67 5.09 12.96
C ILE A 136 -6.11 5.98 11.86
N LEU A 137 -6.84 7.02 11.47
CA LEU A 137 -6.39 7.94 10.41
C LEU A 137 -5.10 8.66 10.81
N LYS A 138 -5.01 9.18 12.03
CA LYS A 138 -3.79 9.82 12.56
C LYS A 138 -2.59 8.86 12.56
N LYS A 139 -2.77 7.64 13.06
CA LYS A 139 -1.71 6.61 13.06
C LYS A 139 -1.30 6.25 11.63
N TRP A 140 -2.26 6.02 10.74
CA TRP A 140 -1.99 5.64 9.36
C TRP A 140 -1.23 6.71 8.58
N LEU A 141 -1.60 7.98 8.75
CA LEU A 141 -0.92 9.11 8.09
C LEU A 141 0.54 9.24 8.57
N ALA A 142 0.79 9.18 9.88
CA ALA A 142 2.14 9.23 10.44
C ALA A 142 2.97 8.00 10.02
N ALA A 143 2.40 6.79 10.06
CA ALA A 143 3.04 5.58 9.57
C ALA A 143 3.34 5.63 8.06
N SER A 144 2.50 6.33 7.28
CA SER A 144 2.71 6.52 5.85
C SER A 144 3.94 7.38 5.56
N ILE A 145 4.20 8.39 6.37
CA ILE A 145 5.42 9.21 6.29
C ILE A 145 6.65 8.35 6.58
N ALA A 146 6.68 7.61 7.68
CA ALA A 146 7.79 6.73 8.02
C ALA A 146 8.06 5.68 6.95
N CYS A 147 7.01 5.14 6.34
CA CYS A 147 7.10 4.18 5.25
C CYS A 147 7.72 4.80 3.99
N ALA A 148 7.27 5.97 3.61
CA ALA A 148 7.76 6.67 2.41
C ALA A 148 9.21 7.14 2.55
N LEU A 149 9.67 7.41 3.77
CA LEU A 149 11.08 7.68 4.09
C LEU A 149 11.95 6.41 4.15
N GLY A 150 11.36 5.22 4.05
CA GLY A 150 12.06 3.94 4.13
C GLY A 150 12.50 3.56 5.55
N GLU A 151 12.01 4.25 6.57
CA GLU A 151 12.38 4.02 7.97
C GLU A 151 11.65 2.81 8.57
N ARG A 152 10.37 2.62 8.16
CA ARG A 152 9.52 1.56 8.70
C ARG A 152 8.38 1.23 7.73
N GLN A 153 7.97 -0.04 7.70
CA GLN A 153 6.78 -0.43 6.93
C GLN A 153 5.49 0.09 7.60
N ASN A 154 4.50 0.46 6.78
CA ASN A 154 3.13 0.67 7.22
C ASN A 154 2.34 -0.63 7.01
N ASP A 155 2.18 -1.44 8.06
CA ASP A 155 1.61 -2.79 7.99
C ASP A 155 0.09 -2.82 7.75
N VAL A 156 -0.56 -1.67 7.75
CA VAL A 156 -2.02 -1.54 7.73
C VAL A 156 -2.48 -0.73 6.53
N MET A 157 -3.49 -1.25 5.85
CA MET A 157 -4.28 -0.53 4.87
C MET A 157 -5.53 0.04 5.54
N ILE A 158 -5.85 1.31 5.28
CA ILE A 158 -7.11 1.91 5.72
C ILE A 158 -8.15 1.80 4.59
N GLY A 159 -9.40 1.49 4.94
CA GLY A 159 -10.44 1.34 3.93
C GLY A 159 -11.81 1.83 4.34
N PHE A 160 -12.52 2.40 3.38
CA PHE A 160 -13.88 2.91 3.53
C PHE A 160 -14.89 1.92 2.98
N VAL A 161 -15.85 1.53 3.82
CA VAL A 161 -16.89 0.56 3.49
C VAL A 161 -18.26 1.23 3.63
N HIS A 162 -19.11 1.06 2.64
CA HIS A 162 -20.52 1.47 2.67
C HIS A 162 -21.29 0.72 1.58
N ALA A 163 -22.52 0.32 1.86
CA ALA A 163 -23.33 -0.47 0.93
C ALA A 163 -23.58 0.25 -0.41
N ASP A 164 -23.88 1.54 -0.34
CA ASP A 164 -24.22 2.31 -1.54
C ASP A 164 -22.97 2.71 -2.32
N GLU A 165 -23.11 2.63 -3.62
CA GLU A 165 -22.17 3.21 -4.57
C GLU A 165 -22.39 4.73 -4.65
N GLY A 166 -21.33 5.44 -5.03
CA GLY A 166 -21.45 6.89 -5.30
C GLY A 166 -21.44 7.82 -4.09
N ILE A 167 -21.38 7.32 -2.83
CA ILE A 167 -21.28 8.20 -1.65
C ILE A 167 -19.94 8.96 -1.54
N GLY A 168 -18.97 8.66 -2.43
CA GLY A 168 -17.69 9.37 -2.47
C GLY A 168 -16.53 8.68 -1.76
N LYS A 169 -16.60 7.37 -1.41
CA LYS A 169 -15.53 6.61 -0.74
C LYS A 169 -14.17 6.75 -1.43
N THR A 170 -14.14 6.43 -2.72
CA THR A 170 -12.92 6.49 -3.54
C THR A 170 -12.39 7.91 -3.64
N PHE A 171 -13.29 8.88 -3.84
CA PHE A 171 -12.92 10.29 -3.95
C PHE A 171 -12.34 10.82 -2.62
N ALA A 172 -12.88 10.43 -1.47
CA ALA A 172 -12.38 10.83 -0.17
C ALA A 172 -10.98 10.27 0.13
N LEU A 173 -10.68 9.03 -0.29
CA LEU A 173 -9.33 8.47 -0.18
C LEU A 173 -8.36 9.13 -1.17
N GLU A 174 -8.78 9.38 -2.41
CA GLU A 174 -7.97 10.08 -3.40
C GLU A 174 -7.66 11.52 -2.98
N PHE A 175 -8.58 12.18 -2.27
CA PHE A 175 -8.40 13.53 -1.74
C PHE A 175 -7.23 13.64 -0.76
N LEU A 176 -6.89 12.55 -0.04
CA LEU A 176 -5.70 12.53 0.84
C LEU A 176 -4.40 12.69 0.04
N MET A 177 -4.42 12.53 -1.27
CA MET A 177 -3.22 12.61 -2.09
C MET A 177 -2.80 14.06 -2.30
N PRO A 178 -1.57 14.48 -1.89
CA PRO A 178 -1.07 15.81 -2.15
C PRO A 178 -1.02 16.10 -3.65
N LYS A 179 -1.32 17.33 -4.04
CA LYS A 179 -1.33 17.74 -5.45
C LYS A 179 0.01 17.45 -6.15
N GLU A 180 1.11 17.70 -5.47
CA GLU A 180 2.47 17.49 -5.97
C GLU A 180 2.80 16.01 -6.19
N LEU A 181 2.16 15.12 -5.41
CA LEU A 181 2.38 13.68 -5.49
C LEU A 181 1.31 12.93 -6.29
N LYS A 182 0.37 13.62 -6.96
CA LYS A 182 -0.71 12.98 -7.74
C LYS A 182 -0.21 11.96 -8.78
N ALA A 183 0.97 12.21 -9.36
CA ALA A 183 1.60 11.27 -10.28
C ALA A 183 2.06 9.95 -9.63
N TYR A 184 2.06 9.87 -8.28
CA TYR A 184 2.43 8.70 -7.46
C TYR A 184 1.23 8.11 -6.74
N TYR A 185 0.04 8.34 -7.26
CA TYR A 185 -1.19 7.64 -6.91
C TYR A 185 -1.52 6.62 -7.99
N ILE A 186 -1.82 5.40 -7.57
CA ILE A 186 -2.31 4.36 -8.46
C ILE A 186 -3.57 3.75 -7.90
N LYS A 187 -4.54 3.51 -8.77
CA LYS A 187 -5.77 2.79 -8.46
C LYS A 187 -5.73 1.44 -9.16
N SER A 188 -6.10 0.36 -8.42
CA SER A 188 -6.26 -0.94 -9.06
C SER A 188 -7.39 -0.86 -10.07
N ASP A 189 -7.12 -1.31 -11.28
CA ASP A 189 -8.16 -1.45 -12.30
C ASP A 189 -8.85 -2.81 -12.12
N LYS A 190 -10.13 -2.91 -12.49
CA LYS A 190 -10.90 -4.16 -12.43
C LYS A 190 -10.25 -5.29 -13.26
N ASP A 191 -9.39 -4.94 -14.20
CA ASP A 191 -8.59 -5.90 -14.95
C ASP A 191 -7.27 -6.20 -14.24
N GLU A 192 -7.32 -7.13 -13.27
CA GLU A 192 -6.16 -7.56 -12.45
C GLU A 192 -4.91 -7.96 -13.28
N ARG A 193 -5.05 -8.24 -14.58
CA ARG A 193 -3.95 -8.67 -15.44
C ARG A 193 -2.84 -7.64 -15.57
N TYR A 194 -3.13 -6.37 -15.39
CA TYR A 194 -2.16 -5.27 -15.53
C TYR A 194 -1.72 -4.65 -14.21
N PHE A 195 -2.39 -5.00 -13.09
CA PHE A 195 -2.06 -4.45 -11.78
C PHE A 195 -1.02 -5.30 -11.07
N ASN A 196 0.23 -4.84 -11.06
CA ASN A 196 1.30 -5.51 -10.33
C ASN A 196 1.48 -4.88 -8.95
N ILE A 197 1.03 -5.59 -7.89
CA ILE A 197 1.09 -5.14 -6.50
C ILE A 197 2.51 -4.73 -6.10
N THR A 198 3.50 -5.54 -6.44
CA THR A 198 4.91 -5.28 -6.10
C THR A 198 5.39 -3.96 -6.69
N THR A 199 5.12 -3.75 -7.98
CA THR A 199 5.48 -2.50 -8.67
C THR A 199 4.67 -1.32 -8.13
N ALA A 200 3.38 -1.51 -7.83
CA ALA A 200 2.54 -0.46 -7.28
C ALA A 200 3.09 0.09 -5.96
N PHE A 201 3.48 -0.77 -5.02
CA PHE A 201 4.00 -0.37 -3.72
C PHE A 201 5.45 0.12 -3.71
N THR A 202 6.21 -0.13 -4.77
CA THR A 202 7.60 0.38 -4.89
C THR A 202 7.70 1.69 -5.65
N ARG A 203 6.65 2.08 -6.42
CA ARG A 203 6.70 3.24 -7.30
C ARG A 203 5.66 4.31 -7.00
N ASN A 204 4.75 4.06 -6.06
CA ASN A 204 3.69 5.01 -5.73
C ASN A 204 3.63 5.25 -4.23
N PHE A 205 3.27 6.47 -3.87
CA PHE A 205 3.07 6.87 -2.48
C PHE A 205 1.78 6.30 -1.90
N MET A 206 0.73 6.24 -2.73
CA MET A 206 -0.57 5.68 -2.35
C MET A 206 -1.08 4.70 -3.39
N VAL A 207 -1.50 3.52 -2.92
CA VAL A 207 -2.02 2.41 -3.72
C VAL A 207 -3.45 2.15 -3.31
N ASN A 208 -4.41 2.48 -4.16
CA ASN A 208 -5.84 2.31 -3.89
C ASN A 208 -6.38 1.04 -4.55
N PHE A 209 -6.90 0.14 -3.73
CA PHE A 209 -7.67 -1.03 -4.16
C PHE A 209 -9.15 -0.65 -4.17
N ASP A 210 -9.62 -0.17 -5.32
CA ASP A 210 -11.01 0.23 -5.48
C ASP A 210 -11.92 -1.00 -5.66
N GLU A 211 -13.09 -0.95 -5.02
CA GLU A 211 -14.02 -2.09 -4.99
C GLU A 211 -13.34 -3.40 -4.54
N PHE A 212 -12.64 -3.34 -3.41
CA PHE A 212 -11.87 -4.46 -2.88
C PHE A 212 -12.80 -5.63 -2.52
N VAL A 213 -12.89 -6.62 -3.41
CA VAL A 213 -13.75 -7.79 -3.28
C VAL A 213 -13.05 -9.00 -3.89
N GLY A 214 -13.09 -10.13 -3.16
CA GLY A 214 -12.81 -11.44 -3.75
C GLY A 214 -11.44 -11.63 -4.38
N ILE A 215 -10.37 -11.12 -3.74
CA ILE A 215 -9.01 -11.36 -4.25
C ILE A 215 -8.64 -12.85 -4.17
N THR A 216 -7.88 -13.33 -5.16
CA THR A 216 -7.40 -14.71 -5.18
C THR A 216 -6.43 -14.97 -4.03
N LYS A 217 -6.25 -16.24 -3.65
CA LYS A 217 -5.27 -16.63 -2.62
C LYS A 217 -3.85 -16.14 -2.97
N SER A 218 -3.44 -16.28 -4.23
CA SER A 218 -2.14 -15.82 -4.71
C SER A 218 -1.96 -14.31 -4.54
N THR A 219 -2.99 -13.53 -4.88
CA THR A 219 -3.02 -12.07 -4.71
C THR A 219 -2.96 -11.70 -3.23
N ALA A 220 -3.72 -12.40 -2.37
CA ALA A 220 -3.69 -12.21 -0.92
C ALA A 220 -2.31 -12.49 -0.31
N ASP A 221 -1.64 -13.56 -0.75
CA ASP A 221 -0.30 -13.91 -0.25
C ASP A 221 0.75 -12.88 -0.71
N THR A 222 0.66 -12.40 -1.95
CA THR A 222 1.52 -11.32 -2.46
C THR A 222 1.29 -10.02 -1.67
N LEU A 223 0.04 -9.63 -1.46
CA LEU A 223 -0.33 -8.42 -0.73
C LEU A 223 0.19 -8.47 0.72
N LYS A 224 0.00 -9.59 1.42
CA LYS A 224 0.52 -9.80 2.79
C LYS A 224 2.03 -9.62 2.85
N LYS A 225 2.76 -10.23 1.90
CA LYS A 225 4.21 -10.13 1.83
C LYS A 225 4.66 -8.69 1.61
N VAL A 226 4.04 -8.01 0.65
CA VAL A 226 4.38 -6.64 0.28
C VAL A 226 4.10 -5.66 1.42
N ILE A 227 2.91 -5.74 2.05
CA ILE A 227 2.53 -4.82 3.15
C ILE A 227 3.47 -4.96 4.35
N SER A 228 3.93 -6.17 4.67
CA SER A 228 4.79 -6.43 5.83
C SER A 228 6.29 -6.38 5.53
N SER A 229 6.69 -5.80 4.40
CA SER A 229 8.10 -5.68 4.02
C SER A 229 8.53 -4.22 3.99
N THR A 230 9.75 -3.93 4.44
CA THR A 230 10.42 -2.62 4.24
C THR A 230 11.01 -2.51 2.84
N GLU A 231 11.45 -3.64 2.29
CA GLU A 231 12.04 -3.75 0.96
C GLU A 231 11.43 -4.90 0.19
N ILE A 232 11.41 -4.78 -1.11
CA ILE A 232 10.90 -5.80 -2.02
C ILE A 232 12.03 -6.26 -2.93
N THR A 233 12.33 -7.55 -2.87
CA THR A 233 13.33 -8.18 -3.72
C THR A 233 12.77 -8.43 -5.12
N ILE A 234 13.45 -7.92 -6.13
CA ILE A 234 13.12 -8.14 -7.53
C ILE A 234 14.17 -9.06 -8.16
N ASN A 235 13.70 -10.21 -8.64
CA ASN A 235 14.51 -11.18 -9.35
C ASN A 235 14.32 -10.96 -10.86
N LYS A 236 15.34 -10.41 -11.50
CA LYS A 236 15.47 -10.33 -12.97
C LYS A 236 16.84 -10.91 -13.35
N THR A 237 17.53 -10.29 -14.29
CA THR A 237 18.92 -10.64 -14.65
C THR A 237 19.86 -10.53 -13.43
N PHE A 238 19.59 -9.60 -12.54
CA PHE A 238 20.26 -9.44 -11.24
C PHE A 238 19.21 -9.31 -10.15
N THR A 239 19.49 -9.91 -8.98
CA THR A 239 18.66 -9.77 -7.77
C THR A 239 19.02 -8.48 -7.07
N TYR A 240 18.04 -7.62 -6.83
CA TYR A 240 18.20 -6.38 -6.05
C TYR A 240 16.94 -6.09 -5.24
N SER A 241 17.11 -5.34 -4.15
CA SER A 241 16.01 -4.91 -3.31
C SER A 241 15.66 -3.44 -3.58
N ILE A 242 14.37 -3.15 -3.59
CA ILE A 242 13.85 -1.79 -3.75
C ILE A 242 13.06 -1.46 -2.48
N PRO A 243 13.24 -0.26 -1.89
CA PRO A 243 12.41 0.19 -0.78
C PRO A 243 10.93 0.16 -1.13
N ARG A 244 10.12 -0.31 -0.19
CA ARG A 244 8.68 -0.22 -0.30
C ARG A 244 8.23 1.10 0.31
N ILE A 245 7.69 1.99 -0.50
CA ILE A 245 7.27 3.35 -0.13
C ILE A 245 5.75 3.53 -0.14
N GLY A 246 5.04 2.62 -0.81
CA GLY A 246 3.60 2.73 -1.03
C GLY A 246 2.79 2.44 0.23
N ASN A 247 1.71 3.17 0.40
CA ASN A 247 0.73 3.01 1.46
C ASN A 247 -0.60 2.57 0.85
N GLY A 248 -1.16 1.47 1.39
CA GLY A 248 -2.37 0.89 0.84
C GLY A 248 -3.63 1.56 1.40
N VAL A 249 -4.58 1.83 0.52
CA VAL A 249 -5.95 2.18 0.87
C VAL A 249 -6.92 1.31 0.07
N PHE A 250 -8.17 1.19 0.52
CA PHE A 250 -9.16 0.41 -0.21
C PHE A 250 -10.58 0.93 -0.02
N THR A 251 -11.46 0.59 -0.95
CA THR A 251 -12.91 0.79 -0.82
C THR A 251 -13.65 -0.53 -0.98
N SER A 252 -14.81 -0.68 -0.34
CA SER A 252 -15.69 -1.83 -0.56
C SER A 252 -17.15 -1.45 -0.43
N ASN A 253 -18.02 -2.13 -1.20
CA ASN A 253 -19.47 -2.05 -1.06
C ASN A 253 -20.04 -3.23 -0.26
N LYS A 254 -19.18 -4.11 0.28
CA LYS A 254 -19.57 -5.29 1.01
C LYS A 254 -19.52 -5.05 2.51
N THR A 255 -20.63 -4.52 3.05
CA THR A 255 -20.84 -4.40 4.49
C THR A 255 -21.06 -5.79 5.13
N LYS A 256 -21.19 -5.81 6.46
CA LYS A 256 -21.56 -7.02 7.22
C LYS A 256 -22.83 -7.68 6.66
N GLU A 257 -23.84 -6.87 6.42
CA GLU A 257 -25.16 -7.31 5.93
C GLU A 257 -25.09 -7.85 4.48
N LEU A 258 -24.12 -7.39 3.69
CA LEU A 258 -23.88 -7.83 2.32
C LEU A 258 -22.84 -8.94 2.19
N GLY A 259 -22.52 -9.61 3.32
CA GLY A 259 -21.71 -10.83 3.34
C GLY A 259 -20.18 -10.60 3.36
N GLY A 260 -19.73 -9.36 3.59
CA GLY A 260 -18.33 -9.04 3.78
C GLY A 260 -17.45 -9.19 2.53
N PHE A 261 -16.16 -8.97 2.69
CA PHE A 261 -15.18 -9.04 1.60
C PHE A 261 -13.82 -9.61 2.04
N LEU A 262 -13.57 -9.72 3.34
CA LEU A 262 -12.32 -10.25 3.87
C LEU A 262 -12.35 -11.78 3.89
N THR A 263 -11.28 -12.41 3.41
CA THR A 263 -11.09 -13.83 3.54
C THR A 263 -10.04 -14.17 4.60
N PRO A 264 -10.09 -15.33 5.26
CA PRO A 264 -9.09 -15.73 6.25
C PRO A 264 -7.65 -15.70 5.71
N GLU A 265 -7.48 -15.96 4.42
CA GLU A 265 -6.20 -15.93 3.72
C GLU A 265 -5.58 -14.55 3.65
N MET A 266 -6.38 -13.49 3.65
CA MET A 266 -5.91 -12.11 3.56
C MET A 266 -5.19 -11.63 4.84
N GLY A 267 -5.44 -12.28 5.97
CA GLY A 267 -4.86 -11.90 7.25
C GLY A 267 -5.41 -10.54 7.72
N TYR A 268 -6.68 -10.53 8.07
CA TYR A 268 -7.55 -9.38 8.36
C TYR A 268 -6.99 -8.34 9.34
N ARG A 269 -5.98 -8.65 10.14
CA ARG A 269 -5.29 -7.67 11.02
C ARG A 269 -4.60 -6.52 10.26
N ARG A 270 -4.43 -6.65 8.94
CA ARG A 270 -3.80 -5.64 8.09
C ARG A 270 -4.77 -4.63 7.49
N PHE A 271 -6.04 -4.77 7.82
CA PHE A 271 -7.10 -3.95 7.25
C PHE A 271 -7.77 -3.17 8.37
N ALA A 272 -7.55 -1.85 8.39
CA ALA A 272 -8.31 -0.94 9.25
C ALA A 272 -9.59 -0.55 8.51
N VAL A 273 -10.63 -1.35 8.70
CA VAL A 273 -11.94 -1.14 8.08
C VAL A 273 -12.67 -0.02 8.83
N ILE A 274 -13.16 0.97 8.09
CA ILE A 274 -14.04 2.02 8.57
C ILE A 274 -15.34 1.90 7.78
N GLU A 275 -16.39 1.40 8.42
CA GLU A 275 -17.74 1.46 7.84
C GLU A 275 -18.28 2.86 8.04
N LEU A 276 -18.77 3.45 6.96
CA LEU A 276 -19.23 4.83 6.94
C LEU A 276 -20.74 4.89 7.10
N ASP A 277 -21.22 5.94 7.73
CA ASP A 277 -22.61 6.36 7.69
C ASP A 277 -22.82 7.34 6.52
N SER A 278 -21.97 8.36 6.43
CA SER A 278 -22.10 9.40 5.42
C SER A 278 -20.78 10.11 5.12
N ILE A 279 -20.72 10.77 3.97
CA ILE A 279 -19.63 11.66 3.57
C ILE A 279 -20.24 12.99 3.11
N SER A 280 -19.89 14.08 3.78
CA SER A 280 -20.16 15.44 3.30
C SER A 280 -19.03 15.94 2.43
N HIS A 281 -19.31 16.28 1.19
CA HIS A 281 -18.29 16.75 0.23
C HIS A 281 -17.70 18.14 0.56
N GLY A 282 -18.16 18.80 1.62
CA GLY A 282 -17.62 20.08 2.11
C GLY A 282 -16.14 20.05 2.43
N TYR A 283 -15.59 18.87 2.79
CA TYR A 283 -14.15 18.72 3.10
C TYR A 283 -13.23 19.25 1.98
N SER A 284 -13.63 19.15 0.73
CA SER A 284 -12.80 19.62 -0.39
C SER A 284 -12.54 21.13 -0.39
N LYS A 285 -13.37 21.91 0.33
CA LYS A 285 -13.23 23.36 0.49
C LYS A 285 -12.59 23.76 1.83
N GLU A 286 -12.76 22.95 2.87
CA GLU A 286 -12.39 23.26 4.25
C GLU A 286 -11.07 22.62 4.68
N VAL A 287 -10.72 21.48 4.07
CA VAL A 287 -9.50 20.75 4.40
C VAL A 287 -8.39 21.09 3.40
N ASN A 288 -7.27 21.59 3.92
CA ASN A 288 -6.05 21.75 3.15
C ASN A 288 -5.21 20.47 3.31
N VAL A 289 -4.98 19.76 2.21
CA VAL A 289 -4.26 18.48 2.19
C VAL A 289 -2.80 18.64 2.64
N ASP A 290 -2.12 19.72 2.27
CA ASP A 290 -0.73 19.94 2.70
C ASP A 290 -0.66 20.24 4.19
N GLN A 291 -1.65 20.94 4.77
CA GLN A 291 -1.75 21.15 6.22
C GLN A 291 -2.11 19.84 6.96
N LEU A 292 -2.93 18.97 6.37
CA LEU A 292 -3.22 17.65 6.90
C LEU A 292 -1.95 16.78 6.98
N TRP A 293 -1.13 16.78 5.93
CA TRP A 293 0.15 16.08 5.94
C TRP A 293 1.20 16.75 6.83
N ALA A 294 1.19 18.08 6.94
CA ALA A 294 2.05 18.79 7.89
C ALA A 294 1.69 18.48 9.35
N GLU A 295 0.40 18.35 9.68
CA GLU A 295 -0.06 17.83 10.98
C GLU A 295 0.41 16.39 11.19
N ALA A 296 0.26 15.52 10.20
CA ALA A 296 0.75 14.13 10.25
C ALA A 296 2.28 14.07 10.45
N TYR A 297 3.04 14.98 9.85
CA TYR A 297 4.49 15.08 10.05
C TYR A 297 4.84 15.44 11.49
N VAL A 298 4.08 16.35 12.12
CA VAL A 298 4.26 16.66 13.54
C VAL A 298 3.97 15.44 14.41
N LEU A 299 2.91 14.69 14.12
CA LEU A 299 2.60 13.43 14.82
C LEU A 299 3.71 12.39 14.64
N TYR A 300 4.23 12.22 13.41
CA TYR A 300 5.35 11.32 13.13
C TYR A 300 6.62 11.69 13.92
N LYS A 301 6.90 12.97 14.13
CA LYS A 301 8.07 13.45 14.89
C LYS A 301 7.84 13.49 16.41
N ASN A 302 6.60 13.39 16.87
CA ASN A 302 6.27 13.45 18.30
C ASN A 302 6.57 12.12 18.97
N ALA A 303 7.53 12.11 19.89
CA ALA A 303 7.93 10.92 20.65
C ALA A 303 6.80 10.35 21.55
N ASP A 304 5.83 11.17 21.92
CA ASP A 304 4.68 10.77 22.76
C ASP A 304 3.52 10.21 21.92
N PHE A 305 3.60 10.27 20.59
CA PHE A 305 2.58 9.73 19.69
C PHE A 305 3.02 8.39 19.11
N ASP A 306 2.45 7.29 19.61
CA ASP A 306 2.72 5.96 19.07
C ASP A 306 1.94 5.74 17.75
N PHE A 307 2.61 5.96 16.62
CA PHE A 307 2.07 5.64 15.29
C PHE A 307 2.39 4.22 14.82
N VAL A 308 3.16 3.46 15.61
CA VAL A 308 3.51 2.07 15.30
C VAL A 308 2.33 1.17 15.62
N TRP A 309 1.92 0.35 14.64
CA TRP A 309 0.90 -0.65 14.86
C TRP A 309 1.37 -1.72 15.82
N ASN A 310 0.69 -1.86 16.94
CA ASN A 310 1.03 -2.78 18.02
C ASN A 310 0.05 -3.97 18.11
N LEU A 311 0.22 -4.82 19.11
CA LEU A 311 -0.62 -6.01 19.28
C LEU A 311 -2.06 -5.66 19.62
N ASP A 312 -2.29 -4.59 20.36
CA ASP A 312 -3.64 -4.15 20.74
C ASP A 312 -4.40 -3.61 19.52
N ASP A 313 -3.75 -2.84 18.65
CA ASP A 313 -4.32 -2.40 17.37
C ASP A 313 -4.72 -3.62 16.51
N PHE A 314 -3.85 -4.62 16.41
CA PHE A 314 -4.12 -5.82 15.62
C PHE A 314 -5.23 -6.68 16.19
N GLU A 315 -5.38 -6.74 17.50
CA GLU A 315 -6.47 -7.44 18.17
C GLU A 315 -7.80 -6.70 17.99
N GLU A 316 -7.77 -5.37 18.06
CA GLU A 316 -8.91 -4.52 17.76
C GLU A 316 -9.37 -4.74 16.30
N PHE A 317 -8.45 -4.67 15.33
CA PHE A 317 -8.78 -4.95 13.94
C PHE A 317 -9.32 -6.37 13.74
N ARG A 318 -8.74 -7.36 14.41
CA ARG A 318 -9.25 -8.73 14.36
C ARG A 318 -10.71 -8.81 14.82
N THR A 319 -11.01 -8.19 15.94
CA THR A 319 -12.34 -8.20 16.54
C THR A 319 -13.35 -7.46 15.67
N TYR A 320 -13.01 -6.28 15.20
CA TYR A 320 -13.88 -5.49 14.33
C TYR A 320 -14.12 -6.15 12.97
N ASN A 321 -13.06 -6.66 12.36
CA ASN A 321 -13.07 -7.19 10.99
C ASN A 321 -13.78 -8.55 10.85
N VAL A 322 -14.11 -9.24 11.96
CA VAL A 322 -14.98 -10.43 11.92
C VAL A 322 -16.32 -10.11 11.23
N ASN A 323 -16.80 -8.89 11.36
CA ASN A 323 -18.03 -8.42 10.71
C ASN A 323 -17.95 -8.39 9.17
N TYR A 324 -16.75 -8.36 8.61
CA TYR A 324 -16.53 -8.25 7.15
C TYR A 324 -15.93 -9.52 6.54
N LEU A 325 -15.88 -10.63 7.32
CA LEU A 325 -15.44 -11.91 6.80
C LEU A 325 -16.48 -12.48 5.84
N VAL A 326 -16.00 -12.96 4.69
CA VAL A 326 -16.85 -13.71 3.75
C VAL A 326 -17.26 -15.03 4.42
N GLU A 327 -18.55 -15.22 4.57
CA GLU A 327 -19.10 -16.47 5.13
C GLU A 327 -18.96 -17.62 4.11
N THR A 328 -17.81 -18.29 4.15
CA THR A 328 -17.62 -19.53 3.37
C THR A 328 -18.54 -20.65 3.87
N PRO A 329 -18.85 -21.68 3.05
CA PRO A 329 -19.61 -22.82 3.52
C PRO A 329 -19.05 -23.48 4.79
N ALA A 330 -17.71 -23.57 4.89
CA ALA A 330 -17.05 -24.08 6.10
C ALA A 330 -17.30 -23.15 7.31
N PHE A 331 -17.23 -21.82 7.11
CA PHE A 331 -17.49 -20.85 8.18
C PHE A 331 -18.94 -20.97 8.70
N LYS A 332 -19.92 -21.05 7.79
CA LYS A 332 -21.35 -21.24 8.17
C LYS A 332 -21.56 -22.52 8.98
N LEU A 333 -20.98 -23.62 8.52
CA LEU A 333 -21.07 -24.92 9.23
C LEU A 333 -20.47 -24.84 10.63
N ILE A 334 -19.27 -24.25 10.78
CA ILE A 334 -18.66 -24.14 12.12
C ILE A 334 -19.47 -23.22 13.02
N LYS A 335 -19.92 -22.08 12.52
CA LYS A 335 -20.74 -21.12 13.27
C LYS A 335 -22.08 -21.73 13.74
N GLU A 336 -22.67 -22.58 12.91
CA GLU A 336 -23.98 -23.22 13.19
C GLU A 336 -23.84 -24.44 14.12
N TYR A 337 -22.77 -25.23 13.98
CA TYR A 337 -22.68 -26.54 14.63
C TYR A 337 -21.61 -26.65 15.73
N TYR A 338 -20.80 -25.60 15.95
CA TYR A 338 -19.79 -25.60 16.98
C TYR A 338 -19.71 -24.23 17.66
N ARG A 339 -19.39 -24.24 18.98
CA ARG A 339 -19.09 -23.01 19.71
C ARG A 339 -17.79 -23.12 20.49
N LEU A 340 -17.27 -21.97 20.88
CA LEU A 340 -16.14 -21.88 21.80
C LEU A 340 -16.55 -22.39 23.19
N PRO A 341 -15.66 -23.12 23.90
CA PRO A 341 -15.89 -23.43 25.30
C PRO A 341 -15.80 -22.17 26.15
N GLU A 342 -16.67 -22.09 27.16
CA GLU A 342 -16.56 -21.08 28.21
C GLU A 342 -15.43 -21.39 29.18
N LEU A 343 -15.10 -20.42 30.06
CA LEU A 343 -14.03 -20.60 31.03
C LEU A 343 -14.38 -21.78 31.98
N ASN A 344 -13.49 -22.80 32.06
CA ASN A 344 -13.66 -24.04 32.83
C ASN A 344 -14.76 -25.00 32.32
N GLU A 345 -15.25 -24.81 31.11
CA GLU A 345 -16.19 -25.76 30.49
C GLU A 345 -15.47 -26.96 29.87
N GLU A 346 -15.98 -28.17 30.09
CA GLU A 346 -15.46 -29.36 29.42
C GLU A 346 -15.64 -29.24 27.91
N SER A 347 -14.55 -29.45 27.17
CA SER A 347 -14.50 -29.33 25.72
C SER A 347 -13.85 -30.54 25.07
N ILE A 348 -14.16 -30.77 23.82
CA ILE A 348 -13.63 -31.89 23.06
C ILE A 348 -12.47 -31.36 22.17
N PHE A 349 -11.31 -31.98 22.31
CA PHE A 349 -10.17 -31.69 21.41
C PHE A 349 -10.40 -32.45 20.08
N LYS A 350 -10.56 -31.72 18.97
CA LYS A 350 -10.75 -32.23 17.63
C LYS A 350 -9.78 -31.64 16.63
N LEU A 351 -9.33 -32.48 15.70
CA LEU A 351 -8.61 -32.00 14.52
C LEU A 351 -9.64 -31.48 13.49
N PRO A 352 -9.26 -30.58 12.57
CA PRO A 352 -10.16 -30.16 11.49
C PRO A 352 -10.73 -31.33 10.67
N MET A 353 -9.95 -32.38 10.47
CA MET A 353 -10.37 -33.60 9.80
C MET A 353 -11.46 -34.33 10.59
N ASP A 354 -11.35 -34.42 11.93
CA ASP A 354 -12.33 -35.04 12.80
C ASP A 354 -13.66 -34.30 12.72
N ILE A 355 -13.61 -32.95 12.77
CA ILE A 355 -14.78 -32.10 12.61
C ILE A 355 -15.46 -32.31 11.24
N LEU A 356 -14.66 -32.36 10.17
CA LEU A 356 -15.18 -32.65 8.83
C LEU A 356 -15.90 -34.03 8.76
N GLN A 357 -15.34 -35.04 9.43
CA GLN A 357 -15.95 -36.36 9.49
C GLN A 357 -17.25 -36.35 10.29
N ASP A 358 -17.29 -35.64 11.42
CA ASP A 358 -18.50 -35.50 12.23
C ASP A 358 -19.64 -34.83 11.46
N LEU A 359 -19.31 -33.70 10.78
CA LEU A 359 -20.29 -33.00 9.92
C LEU A 359 -20.83 -33.91 8.80
N ARG A 360 -19.99 -34.78 8.25
CA ARG A 360 -20.42 -35.78 7.24
C ARG A 360 -21.32 -36.84 7.84
N LYS A 361 -20.94 -37.42 8.98
CA LYS A 361 -21.74 -38.45 9.69
C LYS A 361 -23.09 -37.91 10.11
N ALA A 362 -23.13 -36.68 10.63
CA ALA A 362 -24.37 -36.00 11.03
C ALA A 362 -25.21 -35.51 9.83
N ARG A 363 -24.80 -35.80 8.58
CA ARG A 363 -25.47 -35.36 7.34
C ARG A 363 -25.66 -33.82 7.25
N LYS A 364 -24.80 -33.07 7.90
CA LYS A 364 -24.79 -31.58 7.87
C LYS A 364 -24.10 -31.03 6.63
N LEU A 365 -23.33 -31.86 5.91
CA LEU A 365 -22.71 -31.53 4.64
C LEU A 365 -23.63 -31.95 3.48
N SER A 366 -24.10 -30.99 2.70
CA SER A 366 -24.81 -31.29 1.47
C SER A 366 -23.82 -31.70 0.35
N THR A 367 -24.27 -32.53 -0.59
CA THR A 367 -23.45 -32.90 -1.77
C THR A 367 -23.05 -31.72 -2.64
N ALA A 368 -23.74 -30.58 -2.53
CA ALA A 368 -23.38 -29.32 -3.23
C ALA A 368 -22.22 -28.60 -2.58
N MET A 369 -21.78 -28.96 -1.37
CA MET A 369 -20.68 -28.29 -0.65
C MET A 369 -19.32 -28.95 -0.96
N THR A 370 -18.94 -28.98 -2.23
CA THR A 370 -17.70 -29.63 -2.71
C THR A 370 -16.42 -28.95 -2.20
N ASN A 371 -16.50 -27.70 -1.76
CA ASN A 371 -15.35 -26.89 -1.33
C ASN A 371 -15.07 -26.95 0.18
N VAL A 372 -15.73 -27.82 0.95
CA VAL A 372 -15.47 -28.00 2.38
C VAL A 372 -14.42 -29.07 2.59
N SER A 373 -13.27 -28.70 3.06
CA SER A 373 -12.11 -29.55 3.38
C SER A 373 -11.65 -29.32 4.82
N ASP A 374 -10.77 -30.17 5.33
CA ASP A 374 -10.11 -29.98 6.62
C ASP A 374 -9.34 -28.67 6.70
N VAL A 375 -8.74 -28.23 5.60
CA VAL A 375 -8.05 -26.94 5.50
C VAL A 375 -9.04 -25.77 5.69
N THR A 376 -10.18 -25.80 4.97
CA THR A 376 -11.21 -24.76 5.08
C THR A 376 -11.91 -24.75 6.43
N ILE A 377 -12.11 -25.91 7.05
CA ILE A 377 -12.59 -26.04 8.44
C ILE A 377 -11.58 -25.41 9.42
N GLY A 378 -10.29 -25.71 9.27
CA GLY A 378 -9.24 -25.09 10.12
C GLY A 378 -9.18 -23.57 10.00
N LEU A 379 -9.37 -23.04 8.80
CA LEU A 379 -9.44 -21.60 8.56
C LEU A 379 -10.70 -20.98 9.20
N ALA A 380 -11.85 -21.63 9.05
CA ALA A 380 -13.12 -21.20 9.65
C ALA A 380 -13.04 -21.16 11.19
N LEU A 381 -12.49 -22.19 11.83
CA LEU A 381 -12.26 -22.24 13.28
C LEU A 381 -11.41 -21.06 13.74
N LYS A 382 -10.28 -20.83 13.06
CA LYS A 382 -9.38 -19.71 13.38
C LYS A 382 -10.10 -18.36 13.23
N SER A 383 -10.89 -18.18 12.19
CA SER A 383 -11.66 -16.96 11.94
C SER A 383 -12.73 -16.70 12.98
N LEU A 384 -13.31 -17.75 13.53
CA LEU A 384 -14.29 -17.70 14.61
C LEU A 384 -13.67 -17.61 16.01
N GLY A 385 -12.35 -17.45 16.10
CA GLY A 385 -11.67 -17.20 17.37
C GLY A 385 -11.23 -18.46 18.12
N PHE A 386 -11.41 -19.66 17.55
CA PHE A 386 -10.90 -20.89 18.18
C PHE A 386 -9.37 -20.88 18.19
N VAL A 387 -8.79 -21.14 19.37
CA VAL A 387 -7.34 -21.21 19.57
C VAL A 387 -6.83 -22.59 19.19
N ARG A 388 -5.76 -22.61 18.40
CA ARG A 388 -5.11 -23.87 17.98
C ARG A 388 -4.18 -24.37 19.05
N HIS A 389 -4.41 -25.61 19.52
CA HIS A 389 -3.59 -26.26 20.54
C HIS A 389 -2.85 -27.46 19.95
N GLY A 390 -1.63 -27.70 20.47
CA GLY A 390 -0.86 -28.90 20.17
C GLY A 390 -1.11 -29.98 21.22
N LYS A 391 -1.61 -31.14 20.84
CA LYS A 391 -1.72 -32.33 21.72
C LYS A 391 -0.66 -33.35 21.35
N ARG A 392 0.21 -33.69 22.32
CA ARG A 392 1.26 -34.67 22.14
C ARG A 392 0.65 -36.08 22.15
N ILE A 393 0.83 -36.85 21.07
CA ILE A 393 0.30 -38.20 20.93
C ILE A 393 1.34 -39.24 21.38
N ASN A 394 2.60 -39.00 21.04
CA ASN A 394 3.75 -39.81 21.47
C ASN A 394 5.02 -38.95 21.56
N LYS A 395 6.17 -39.55 21.90
CA LYS A 395 7.43 -38.80 22.04
C LYS A 395 7.87 -38.06 20.78
N LEU A 396 7.40 -38.44 19.61
CA LEU A 396 7.87 -37.92 18.31
C LEU A 396 6.79 -37.13 17.56
N GLN A 397 5.51 -37.16 17.98
CA GLN A 397 4.42 -36.59 17.19
C GLN A 397 3.49 -35.72 18.03
N THR A 398 3.34 -34.46 17.62
CA THR A 398 2.33 -33.53 18.12
C THR A 398 1.29 -33.29 17.03
N ARG A 399 0.01 -33.45 17.35
CA ARG A 399 -1.10 -33.07 16.46
C ARG A 399 -1.70 -31.76 16.93
N TYR A 400 -2.08 -30.93 15.96
CA TYR A 400 -2.64 -29.62 16.23
C TYR A 400 -4.14 -29.63 15.94
N GLY A 401 -4.94 -29.24 16.93
CA GLY A 401 -6.39 -29.21 16.86
C GLY A 401 -6.97 -28.07 17.67
N TYR A 402 -8.25 -28.14 17.92
CA TYR A 402 -9.02 -27.11 18.59
C TYR A 402 -9.91 -27.71 19.67
N HIS A 403 -10.09 -26.99 20.77
CA HIS A 403 -11.11 -27.29 21.77
C HIS A 403 -12.44 -26.72 21.30
N VAL A 404 -13.42 -27.60 21.12
CA VAL A 404 -14.73 -27.23 20.55
C VAL A 404 -15.86 -27.85 21.38
N ILE A 405 -17.05 -27.25 21.32
CA ILE A 405 -18.28 -27.83 21.83
C ILE A 405 -19.21 -28.00 20.63
N PRO A 406 -19.59 -29.28 20.27
CA PRO A 406 -20.58 -29.52 19.27
C PRO A 406 -21.98 -29.06 19.74
N LEU A 407 -22.78 -28.49 18.84
CA LEU A 407 -24.16 -28.05 19.06
C LEU A 407 -25.17 -29.08 18.48
N PHE A 408 -24.70 -30.25 18.11
CA PHE A 408 -25.51 -31.38 17.60
C PHE A 408 -25.05 -32.68 18.25
N GLU A 409 -25.94 -33.62 18.33
CA GLU A 409 -25.69 -35.00 18.82
C GLU A 409 -25.08 -35.89 17.73
#